data_10ed3eb34813e98f6887da3d1b991390
#
_entry.id   10ed3eb34813e98f6887da3d1b991390
#
_cell.length_a   1.000
_cell.length_b   1.000
_cell.length_c   1.000
_cell.angle_alpha   90.00
_cell.angle_beta   90.00
_cell.angle_gamma   90.00
#
_symmetry.space_group_name_H-M   'P 1'
#
loop_
_entity.id
_entity.type
_entity.pdbx_description
1 polymer ?
#
loop_
_entity_poly.entity_id
_entity_poly.type
_entity_poly.pdbx_seq_one_letter_code
_entity_poly.pdbx_strand_id
1 'polypeptide(L)'
;MVRWRRTNMDRTGLGTGQIAGLFLCAMIFIPEGAPASLPAQRRAAGNWEVTRFGNDLVIEHKPHMRSSAERAAAIVQIARRRFYALADTSFPFEIRVLLASSAAEFATLTRGLVPDWGAAAAVPGEGLMIISGLSEEKPMAEAACHEVAHVALHALSRGPVPRWFDEGIAMRLSDEWSIAYSVRLARSALANRLLPLHSVERVLSFEREQAALAYAVSFAAVRWFEKRHGDRTLALLLRSLASHSFDEAFVRATGSDSESFEREWLRSARNSYVLVGLADDMWIWSILIPGLFFLALGVRWWRNRRTLARWKKEDRDSSGSDEPLDEHVSETY
;
A
#
# COMPACT_ATOMS: atom_id res chain seq x y z
N MET A 1 12.40 22.56 -22.24
CA MET A 1 13.69 21.85 -22.44
C MET A 1 14.43 21.85 -21.12
N VAL A 2 14.22 20.87 -20.26
CA VAL A 2 14.83 20.75 -18.93
C VAL A 2 15.82 19.58 -18.99
N ARG A 3 17.08 19.89 -18.83
CA ARG A 3 18.23 19.00 -18.96
C ARG A 3 18.52 18.35 -17.62
N TRP A 4 18.23 17.06 -17.48
CA TRP A 4 18.57 16.27 -16.30
C TRP A 4 20.10 16.04 -16.25
N ARG A 5 20.73 16.46 -15.17
CA ARG A 5 22.14 16.11 -14.85
C ARG A 5 22.17 14.69 -14.29
N ARG A 6 22.95 13.81 -14.94
CA ARG A 6 23.40 12.54 -14.37
C ARG A 6 24.38 12.84 -13.24
N THR A 7 24.03 12.51 -12.02
CA THR A 7 24.99 12.39 -10.91
C THR A 7 25.40 10.92 -10.78
N ASN A 8 26.69 10.66 -10.97
CA ASN A 8 27.35 9.40 -10.62
C ASN A 8 27.13 9.12 -9.13
N MET A 9 26.62 7.96 -8.81
CA MET A 9 26.60 7.44 -7.45
C MET A 9 27.61 6.30 -7.32
N ASP A 10 28.64 6.57 -6.52
CA ASP A 10 29.70 5.65 -6.16
C ASP A 10 29.16 4.36 -5.50
N ARG A 11 29.82 3.25 -5.88
CA ARG A 11 29.67 1.92 -5.29
C ARG A 11 30.28 1.88 -3.89
N THR A 12 29.46 1.86 -2.85
CA THR A 12 29.86 1.30 -1.55
C THR A 12 28.80 0.31 -1.14
N GLY A 13 29.22 -0.96 -1.02
CA GLY A 13 28.36 -2.08 -0.64
C GLY A 13 27.87 -1.97 0.79
N LEU A 14 26.57 -2.18 0.97
CA LEU A 14 25.96 -2.57 2.24
C LEU A 14 24.79 -3.53 1.94
N GLY A 15 24.76 -4.56 2.71
CA GLY A 15 24.02 -5.80 2.72
C GLY A 15 22.64 -5.84 2.10
N THR A 16 22.39 -6.93 1.36
CA THR A 16 21.10 -7.37 0.86
C THR A 16 20.14 -7.75 2.00
N GLY A 17 19.49 -6.75 2.61
CA GLY A 17 18.21 -6.94 3.28
C GLY A 17 17.12 -6.90 2.21
N GLN A 18 16.33 -7.97 2.10
CA GLN A 18 15.15 -8.02 1.24
C GLN A 18 14.18 -6.91 1.64
N ILE A 19 14.31 -5.76 0.97
CA ILE A 19 13.26 -4.75 0.97
C ILE A 19 12.19 -5.30 0.05
N ALA A 20 11.09 -5.77 0.65
CA ALA A 20 9.86 -6.08 -0.08
C ALA A 20 9.58 -4.92 -1.04
N GLY A 21 9.67 -5.19 -2.35
CA GLY A 21 9.61 -4.17 -3.38
C GLY A 21 8.31 -3.40 -3.28
N LEU A 22 8.41 -2.10 -3.06
CA LEU A 22 7.32 -1.18 -3.31
C LEU A 22 7.10 -1.18 -4.83
N PHE A 23 6.15 -1.98 -5.30
CA PHE A 23 5.64 -1.89 -6.65
C PHE A 23 4.76 -0.64 -6.72
N LEU A 24 5.37 0.47 -7.11
CA LEU A 24 4.64 1.69 -7.43
C LEU A 24 4.24 1.54 -8.90
N CYS A 25 2.99 1.17 -9.19
CA CYS A 25 2.44 1.29 -10.53
C CYS A 25 2.39 2.77 -10.90
N ALA A 26 2.96 3.14 -12.03
CA ALA A 26 2.92 4.51 -12.51
C ALA A 26 1.88 4.60 -13.62
N MET A 27 0.77 5.27 -13.34
CA MET A 27 -0.20 5.63 -14.36
C MET A 27 0.43 6.61 -15.35
N ILE A 28 0.46 6.25 -16.63
CA ILE A 28 0.87 7.17 -17.68
C ILE A 28 -0.32 8.08 -18.01
N PHE A 29 -0.28 9.31 -17.53
CA PHE A 29 -1.13 10.37 -18.08
C PHE A 29 -0.52 10.80 -19.42
N ILE A 30 -0.95 10.19 -20.52
CA ILE A 30 -0.71 10.74 -21.85
C ILE A 30 -1.70 11.90 -21.98
N PRO A 31 -1.22 13.17 -22.13
CA PRO A 31 -2.13 14.29 -22.23
C PRO A 31 -3.15 14.06 -23.35
N GLU A 32 -4.40 14.43 -23.12
CA GLU A 32 -5.43 14.47 -24.17
C GLU A 32 -4.90 15.24 -25.37
N GLY A 33 -4.83 14.58 -26.52
CA GLY A 33 -4.27 15.14 -27.75
C GLY A 33 -3.00 14.47 -28.26
N ALA A 34 -2.42 13.50 -27.53
CA ALA A 34 -1.42 12.63 -28.12
C ALA A 34 -2.11 11.67 -29.11
N PRO A 35 -1.61 11.56 -30.36
CA PRO A 35 -2.33 10.80 -31.39
C PRO A 35 -2.46 9.34 -30.98
N ALA A 36 -3.70 8.82 -31.04
CA ALA A 36 -4.05 7.40 -30.84
C ALA A 36 -3.28 6.45 -31.79
N SER A 37 -2.51 6.98 -32.72
CA SER A 37 -1.70 6.27 -33.72
C SER A 37 -0.37 5.70 -33.18
N LEU A 38 0.01 5.95 -31.91
CA LEU A 38 1.31 5.56 -31.36
C LEU A 38 1.56 4.05 -31.26
N PRO A 39 0.57 3.21 -30.90
CA PRO A 39 0.76 1.77 -30.98
C PRO A 39 0.95 1.27 -32.42
N ALA A 40 0.26 1.87 -33.38
CA ALA A 40 0.29 1.43 -34.78
C ALA A 40 1.64 1.69 -35.47
N GLN A 41 2.26 2.86 -35.25
CA GLN A 41 3.56 3.20 -35.84
C GLN A 41 4.72 2.36 -35.26
N ARG A 42 4.63 1.95 -33.99
CA ARG A 42 5.66 1.13 -33.34
C ARG A 42 5.51 -0.37 -33.60
N ARG A 43 4.30 -0.84 -33.96
CA ARG A 43 4.08 -2.21 -34.47
C ARG A 43 4.79 -2.49 -35.78
N ALA A 44 4.97 -1.49 -36.61
CA ALA A 44 5.61 -1.63 -37.91
C ALA A 44 7.10 -2.08 -37.82
N ALA A 45 7.72 -1.95 -36.66
CA ALA A 45 9.13 -2.29 -36.44
C ALA A 45 9.35 -3.71 -35.87
N GLY A 46 8.31 -4.56 -35.69
CA GLY A 46 8.49 -5.89 -35.12
C GLY A 46 7.39 -6.87 -35.49
N ASN A 47 7.71 -8.18 -35.44
CA ASN A 47 6.75 -9.26 -35.67
C ASN A 47 5.87 -9.42 -34.42
N TRP A 48 4.68 -8.82 -34.42
CA TRP A 48 3.68 -8.92 -33.35
C TRP A 48 2.56 -9.87 -33.76
N GLU A 49 2.19 -10.76 -32.86
CA GLU A 49 1.01 -11.59 -32.97
C GLU A 49 -0.12 -11.01 -32.13
N VAL A 50 -1.34 -11.16 -32.62
CA VAL A 50 -2.54 -10.72 -31.93
C VAL A 50 -3.34 -11.94 -31.50
N THR A 51 -3.49 -12.15 -30.20
CA THR A 51 -4.30 -13.23 -29.64
C THR A 51 -5.54 -12.63 -28.97
N ARG A 52 -6.72 -13.13 -29.32
CA ARG A 52 -7.99 -12.73 -28.73
C ARG A 52 -8.44 -13.74 -27.68
N PHE A 53 -8.87 -13.24 -26.53
CA PHE A 53 -9.40 -14.03 -25.42
C PHE A 53 -10.84 -13.59 -25.13
N GLY A 54 -11.81 -14.30 -25.73
CA GLY A 54 -13.19 -13.88 -25.73
C GLY A 54 -13.42 -12.70 -26.67
N ASN A 55 -14.45 -11.90 -26.41
CA ASN A 55 -14.87 -10.81 -27.28
C ASN A 55 -14.25 -9.45 -26.91
N ASP A 56 -13.62 -9.35 -25.75
CA ASP A 56 -13.32 -8.10 -25.08
C ASP A 56 -11.89 -7.99 -24.49
N LEU A 57 -11.03 -8.99 -24.80
CA LEU A 57 -9.62 -8.95 -24.42
C LEU A 57 -8.74 -9.30 -25.63
N VAL A 58 -7.86 -8.39 -25.97
CA VAL A 58 -6.88 -8.53 -27.05
C VAL A 58 -5.49 -8.39 -26.48
N ILE A 59 -4.62 -9.37 -26.72
CA ILE A 59 -3.21 -9.30 -26.32
C ILE A 59 -2.32 -9.34 -27.54
N GLU A 60 -1.46 -8.35 -27.65
CA GLU A 60 -0.44 -8.24 -28.67
C GLU A 60 0.91 -8.60 -28.05
N HIS A 61 1.61 -9.55 -28.63
CA HIS A 61 2.83 -10.13 -28.09
C HIS A 61 3.78 -10.60 -29.21
N LYS A 62 5.03 -10.86 -28.86
CA LYS A 62 5.96 -11.54 -29.78
C LYS A 62 5.63 -13.04 -29.89
N PRO A 63 5.94 -13.72 -31.03
CA PRO A 63 5.60 -15.13 -31.24
C PRO A 63 6.06 -16.06 -30.11
N HIS A 64 7.27 -15.83 -29.57
CA HIS A 64 7.84 -16.63 -28.48
C HIS A 64 7.21 -16.39 -27.10
N MET A 65 6.31 -15.41 -26.97
CA MET A 65 5.67 -15.01 -25.71
C MET A 65 4.23 -15.53 -25.54
N ARG A 66 3.80 -16.46 -26.36
CA ARG A 66 2.40 -16.95 -26.35
C ARG A 66 1.96 -17.45 -24.97
N SER A 67 2.80 -18.22 -24.28
CA SER A 67 2.50 -18.68 -22.91
C SER A 67 2.40 -17.53 -21.90
N SER A 68 3.19 -16.48 -22.06
CA SER A 68 3.10 -15.27 -21.24
C SER A 68 1.82 -14.49 -21.54
N ALA A 69 1.39 -14.46 -22.80
CA ALA A 69 0.12 -13.84 -23.20
C ALA A 69 -1.08 -14.59 -22.60
N GLU A 70 -1.06 -15.92 -22.56
CA GLU A 70 -2.10 -16.73 -21.93
C GLU A 70 -2.18 -16.49 -20.42
N ARG A 71 -1.02 -16.39 -19.73
CA ARG A 71 -0.98 -16.02 -18.31
C ARG A 71 -1.50 -14.61 -18.07
N ALA A 72 -1.06 -13.62 -18.85
CA ALA A 72 -1.55 -12.25 -18.76
C ALA A 72 -3.05 -12.17 -18.97
N ALA A 73 -3.60 -12.92 -19.95
CA ALA A 73 -5.04 -12.99 -20.20
C ALA A 73 -5.81 -13.51 -18.98
N ALA A 74 -5.32 -14.60 -18.36
CA ALA A 74 -5.96 -15.15 -17.16
C ALA A 74 -5.98 -14.13 -16.02
N ILE A 75 -4.87 -13.42 -15.78
CA ILE A 75 -4.74 -12.39 -14.75
C ILE A 75 -5.72 -11.23 -15.04
N VAL A 76 -5.72 -10.68 -16.25
CA VAL A 76 -6.59 -9.55 -16.62
C VAL A 76 -8.07 -9.94 -16.49
N GLN A 77 -8.46 -11.15 -16.88
CA GLN A 77 -9.83 -11.63 -16.71
C GLN A 77 -10.22 -11.79 -15.22
N ILE A 78 -9.30 -12.23 -14.37
CA ILE A 78 -9.52 -12.29 -12.91
C ILE A 78 -9.70 -10.87 -12.35
N ALA A 79 -8.84 -9.95 -12.71
CA ALA A 79 -8.90 -8.56 -12.27
C ALA A 79 -10.23 -7.90 -12.68
N ARG A 80 -10.66 -8.10 -13.93
CA ARG A 80 -11.95 -7.61 -14.42
C ARG A 80 -13.14 -8.17 -13.63
N ARG A 81 -13.14 -9.47 -13.33
CA ARG A 81 -14.19 -10.07 -12.49
C ARG A 81 -14.19 -9.48 -11.07
N ARG A 82 -13.01 -9.20 -10.49
CA ARG A 82 -12.90 -8.53 -9.19
C ARG A 82 -13.49 -7.11 -9.24
N PHE A 83 -13.22 -6.36 -10.30
CA PHE A 83 -13.79 -5.03 -10.48
C PHE A 83 -15.32 -5.08 -10.60
N TYR A 84 -15.86 -6.01 -11.38
CA TYR A 84 -17.30 -6.20 -11.50
C TYR A 84 -17.95 -6.56 -10.15
N ALA A 85 -17.30 -7.41 -9.36
CA ALA A 85 -17.78 -7.74 -8.02
C ALA A 85 -17.73 -6.52 -7.07
N LEU A 86 -16.68 -5.70 -7.15
CA LEU A 86 -16.55 -4.46 -6.37
C LEU A 86 -17.62 -3.43 -6.74
N ALA A 87 -17.86 -3.24 -8.03
CA ALA A 87 -18.85 -2.29 -8.55
C ALA A 87 -20.29 -2.83 -8.53
N ASP A 88 -20.47 -4.12 -8.19
CA ASP A 88 -21.77 -4.83 -8.26
C ASP A 88 -22.47 -4.58 -9.61
N THR A 89 -21.72 -4.65 -10.70
CA THR A 89 -22.21 -4.43 -12.07
C THR A 89 -21.33 -5.15 -13.08
N SER A 90 -21.84 -5.30 -14.28
CA SER A 90 -21.07 -5.71 -15.44
C SER A 90 -21.41 -4.80 -16.61
N PHE A 91 -20.41 -4.40 -17.37
CA PHE A 91 -20.56 -3.58 -18.55
C PHE A 91 -19.51 -3.98 -19.60
N PRO A 92 -19.82 -3.90 -20.88
CA PRO A 92 -18.85 -4.25 -21.92
C PRO A 92 -17.78 -3.17 -22.03
N PHE A 93 -16.51 -3.56 -21.95
CA PHE A 93 -15.38 -2.72 -22.34
C PHE A 93 -14.25 -3.62 -22.86
N GLU A 94 -13.58 -3.16 -23.89
CA GLU A 94 -12.44 -3.86 -24.47
C GLU A 94 -11.17 -3.50 -23.72
N ILE A 95 -10.37 -4.52 -23.37
CA ILE A 95 -9.01 -4.33 -22.87
C ILE A 95 -8.05 -4.79 -23.95
N ARG A 96 -7.13 -3.92 -24.32
CA ARG A 96 -6.00 -4.23 -25.19
C ARG A 96 -4.71 -4.22 -24.37
N VAL A 97 -3.94 -5.30 -24.44
CA VAL A 97 -2.67 -5.43 -23.74
C VAL A 97 -1.53 -5.52 -24.75
N LEU A 98 -0.52 -4.67 -24.58
CA LEU A 98 0.78 -4.82 -25.23
C LEU A 98 1.73 -5.52 -24.25
N LEU A 99 2.20 -6.71 -24.63
CA LEU A 99 3.09 -7.50 -23.79
C LEU A 99 4.54 -7.27 -24.23
N ALA A 100 5.28 -6.47 -23.47
CA ALA A 100 6.66 -6.15 -23.77
C ALA A 100 7.59 -7.34 -23.51
N SER A 101 8.49 -7.64 -24.46
CA SER A 101 9.43 -8.77 -24.40
C SER A 101 10.74 -8.44 -23.70
N SER A 102 10.97 -7.16 -23.38
CA SER A 102 12.17 -6.68 -22.68
C SER A 102 11.89 -5.38 -21.93
N ALA A 103 12.74 -5.05 -20.95
CA ALA A 103 12.67 -3.77 -20.25
C ALA A 103 12.86 -2.59 -21.22
N ALA A 104 13.71 -2.72 -22.22
CA ALA A 104 13.92 -1.69 -23.25
C ALA A 104 12.67 -1.51 -24.11
N GLU A 105 11.98 -2.59 -24.47
CA GLU A 105 10.73 -2.52 -25.21
C GLU A 105 9.62 -1.91 -24.34
N PHE A 106 9.53 -2.30 -23.06
CA PHE A 106 8.59 -1.70 -22.12
C PHE A 106 8.81 -0.20 -21.98
N ALA A 107 10.06 0.24 -21.75
CA ALA A 107 10.41 1.66 -21.69
C ALA A 107 10.08 2.39 -23.01
N THR A 108 10.25 1.73 -24.16
CA THR A 108 9.91 2.29 -25.46
C THR A 108 8.40 2.43 -25.65
N LEU A 109 7.61 1.42 -25.29
CA LEU A 109 6.14 1.43 -25.37
C LEU A 109 5.53 2.45 -24.41
N THR A 110 6.10 2.58 -23.21
CA THR A 110 5.68 3.55 -22.18
C THR A 110 6.32 4.93 -22.35
N ARG A 111 7.15 5.15 -23.41
CA ARG A 111 7.90 6.40 -23.69
C ARG A 111 8.83 6.83 -22.57
N GLY A 112 9.28 5.90 -21.73
CA GLY A 112 10.11 6.22 -20.56
C GLY A 112 9.37 7.00 -19.48
N LEU A 113 8.03 7.05 -19.52
CA LEU A 113 7.21 7.70 -18.51
C LEU A 113 7.04 6.83 -17.25
N VAL A 114 7.18 5.50 -17.42
CA VAL A 114 7.14 4.54 -16.31
C VAL A 114 8.55 4.32 -15.80
N PRO A 115 8.78 4.34 -14.49
CA PRO A 115 10.08 4.02 -13.92
C PRO A 115 10.55 2.60 -14.28
N ASP A 116 11.87 2.36 -14.27
CA ASP A 116 12.49 1.07 -14.64
C ASP A 116 12.00 -0.14 -13.81
N TRP A 117 11.41 0.12 -12.66
CA TRP A 117 10.84 -0.90 -11.76
C TRP A 117 9.33 -1.15 -11.97
N GLY A 118 8.66 -0.40 -12.86
CA GLY A 118 7.24 -0.59 -13.18
C GLY A 118 7.02 -1.88 -13.97
N ALA A 119 6.01 -2.65 -13.60
CA ALA A 119 5.68 -3.92 -14.26
C ALA A 119 4.51 -3.81 -15.25
N ALA A 120 3.70 -2.77 -15.13
CA ALA A 120 2.58 -2.47 -16.03
C ALA A 120 2.27 -0.97 -16.07
N ALA A 121 1.46 -0.56 -17.04
CA ALA A 121 0.93 0.79 -17.17
C ALA A 121 -0.37 0.77 -17.96
N ALA A 122 -1.34 1.62 -17.58
CA ALA A 122 -2.55 1.87 -18.36
C ALA A 122 -2.46 3.20 -19.14
N VAL A 123 -3.12 3.24 -20.29
CA VAL A 123 -3.34 4.47 -21.04
C VAL A 123 -4.80 4.87 -20.82
N PRO A 124 -5.04 5.91 -20.02
CA PRO A 124 -6.40 6.34 -19.67
C PRO A 124 -7.25 6.60 -20.93
N GLY A 125 -8.50 6.16 -20.90
CA GLY A 125 -9.48 6.40 -21.98
C GLY A 125 -9.33 5.55 -23.23
N GLU A 126 -8.22 4.80 -23.40
CA GLU A 126 -7.99 3.98 -24.60
C GLU A 126 -8.25 2.48 -24.38
N GLY A 127 -8.55 2.05 -23.14
CA GLY A 127 -8.64 0.63 -22.82
C GLY A 127 -7.34 -0.15 -23.03
N LEU A 128 -6.21 0.59 -23.10
CA LEU A 128 -4.89 0.05 -23.43
C LEU A 128 -4.06 -0.13 -22.17
N MET A 129 -3.43 -1.29 -22.05
CA MET A 129 -2.45 -1.61 -21.02
C MET A 129 -1.13 -2.05 -21.65
N ILE A 130 -0.02 -1.75 -21.01
CA ILE A 130 1.30 -2.24 -21.38
C ILE A 130 1.82 -3.03 -20.19
N ILE A 131 2.15 -4.31 -20.40
CA ILE A 131 2.63 -5.20 -19.32
C ILE A 131 4.03 -5.69 -19.68
N SER A 132 4.94 -5.72 -18.70
CA SER A 132 6.24 -6.36 -18.84
C SER A 132 6.08 -7.88 -18.77
N GLY A 133 6.30 -8.56 -19.91
CA GLY A 133 6.21 -10.02 -20.00
C GLY A 133 7.36 -10.78 -19.30
N LEU A 134 8.36 -10.06 -18.79
CA LEU A 134 9.49 -10.61 -18.06
C LEU A 134 9.28 -10.60 -16.53
N SER A 135 8.22 -9.95 -16.06
CA SER A 135 7.92 -9.92 -14.62
C SER A 135 7.56 -11.32 -14.10
N GLU A 136 7.94 -11.60 -12.87
CA GLU A 136 7.45 -12.78 -12.16
C GLU A 136 5.91 -12.75 -12.07
N GLU A 137 5.28 -13.91 -11.88
CA GLU A 137 3.82 -14.03 -11.93
C GLU A 137 3.12 -13.15 -10.88
N LYS A 138 3.62 -13.13 -9.64
CA LYS A 138 3.00 -12.34 -8.58
C LYS A 138 3.08 -10.82 -8.81
N PRO A 139 4.25 -10.22 -9.10
CA PRO A 139 4.34 -8.81 -9.48
C PRO A 139 3.51 -8.44 -10.71
N MET A 140 3.47 -9.33 -11.71
CA MET A 140 2.63 -9.14 -12.88
C MET A 140 1.15 -9.10 -12.51
N ALA A 141 0.70 -10.00 -11.62
CA ALA A 141 -0.70 -10.06 -11.21
C ALA A 141 -1.12 -8.83 -10.42
N GLU A 142 -0.29 -8.37 -9.47
CA GLU A 142 -0.54 -7.15 -8.69
C GLU A 142 -0.63 -5.94 -9.63
N ALA A 143 0.37 -5.73 -10.50
CA ALA A 143 0.41 -4.63 -11.43
C ALA A 143 -0.74 -4.69 -12.45
N ALA A 144 -1.04 -5.83 -13.03
CA ALA A 144 -2.15 -5.97 -13.97
C ALA A 144 -3.51 -5.73 -13.31
N CYS A 145 -3.71 -6.18 -12.07
CA CYS A 145 -4.94 -5.88 -11.32
C CYS A 145 -5.10 -4.38 -11.07
N HIS A 146 -4.03 -3.69 -10.74
CA HIS A 146 -3.99 -2.25 -10.57
C HIS A 146 -4.40 -1.52 -11.86
N GLU A 147 -3.76 -1.84 -12.98
CA GLU A 147 -4.04 -1.20 -14.27
C GLU A 147 -5.44 -1.53 -14.81
N VAL A 148 -5.94 -2.75 -14.59
CA VAL A 148 -7.32 -3.10 -14.95
C VAL A 148 -8.32 -2.25 -14.18
N ALA A 149 -8.05 -1.89 -12.92
CA ALA A 149 -8.92 -1.02 -12.16
C ALA A 149 -9.05 0.36 -12.81
N HIS A 150 -7.93 0.96 -13.25
CA HIS A 150 -7.94 2.23 -13.99
C HIS A 150 -8.75 2.13 -15.28
N VAL A 151 -8.43 1.14 -16.13
CA VAL A 151 -9.14 0.94 -17.40
C VAL A 151 -10.64 0.75 -17.17
N ALA A 152 -11.02 -0.09 -16.21
CA ALA A 152 -12.42 -0.38 -15.91
C ALA A 152 -13.14 0.84 -15.31
N LEU A 153 -12.50 1.58 -14.40
CA LEU A 153 -13.07 2.76 -13.77
C LEU A 153 -13.29 3.88 -14.82
N HIS A 154 -12.30 4.12 -15.68
CA HIS A 154 -12.43 5.09 -16.76
C HIS A 154 -13.47 4.69 -17.81
N ALA A 155 -13.57 3.39 -18.14
CA ALA A 155 -14.60 2.89 -19.06
C ALA A 155 -16.01 2.99 -18.47
N LEU A 156 -16.15 2.86 -17.14
CA LEU A 156 -17.42 3.00 -16.44
C LEU A 156 -17.82 4.48 -16.30
N SER A 157 -16.86 5.37 -16.08
CA SER A 157 -17.11 6.76 -15.71
C SER A 157 -17.42 7.63 -16.91
N ARG A 158 -18.49 8.44 -16.81
CA ARG A 158 -18.86 9.41 -17.84
C ARG A 158 -18.00 10.69 -17.82
N GLY A 159 -17.37 10.98 -16.70
CA GLY A 159 -16.56 12.17 -16.48
C GLY A 159 -15.27 11.88 -15.71
N PRO A 160 -14.48 12.92 -15.42
CA PRO A 160 -13.24 12.75 -14.69
C PRO A 160 -13.51 12.23 -13.28
N VAL A 161 -12.64 11.31 -12.83
CA VAL A 161 -12.63 10.76 -11.48
C VAL A 161 -11.44 11.36 -10.73
N PRO A 162 -11.62 11.86 -9.49
CA PRO A 162 -10.51 12.38 -8.70
C PRO A 162 -9.41 11.34 -8.52
N ARG A 163 -8.16 11.78 -8.67
CA ARG A 163 -6.99 10.90 -8.66
C ARG A 163 -6.88 10.06 -7.40
N TRP A 164 -7.20 10.62 -6.23
CA TRP A 164 -7.16 9.88 -4.99
C TRP A 164 -8.12 8.67 -4.98
N PHE A 165 -9.29 8.84 -5.61
CA PHE A 165 -10.27 7.75 -5.69
C PHE A 165 -9.85 6.70 -6.71
N ASP A 166 -9.36 7.13 -7.87
CA ASP A 166 -8.85 6.27 -8.93
C ASP A 166 -7.71 5.38 -8.43
N GLU A 167 -6.65 5.98 -7.84
CA GLU A 167 -5.54 5.23 -7.25
C GLU A 167 -5.97 4.37 -6.06
N GLY A 168 -6.89 4.88 -5.24
CA GLY A 168 -7.41 4.14 -4.10
C GLY A 168 -8.18 2.89 -4.49
N ILE A 169 -8.98 2.95 -5.55
CA ILE A 169 -9.69 1.78 -6.12
C ILE A 169 -8.71 0.82 -6.77
N ALA A 170 -7.70 1.32 -7.50
CA ALA A 170 -6.68 0.49 -8.11
C ALA A 170 -5.89 -0.32 -7.06
N MET A 171 -5.40 0.32 -6.01
CA MET A 171 -4.73 -0.34 -4.89
C MET A 171 -5.65 -1.28 -4.11
N ARG A 172 -6.93 -0.96 -4.03
CA ARG A 172 -7.94 -1.82 -3.38
C ARG A 172 -8.18 -3.10 -4.18
N LEU A 173 -8.16 -3.01 -5.50
CA LEU A 173 -8.38 -4.15 -6.38
C LEU A 173 -7.15 -5.07 -6.45
N SER A 174 -5.95 -4.49 -6.47
CA SER A 174 -4.67 -5.21 -6.53
C SER A 174 -4.22 -5.79 -5.18
N ASP A 175 -4.86 -5.38 -4.08
CA ASP A 175 -4.52 -5.79 -2.71
C ASP A 175 -3.08 -5.38 -2.29
N GLU A 176 -2.63 -4.22 -2.77
CA GLU A 176 -1.25 -3.72 -2.61
C GLU A 176 -0.92 -3.15 -1.22
N TRP A 177 -1.75 -3.36 -0.22
CA TRP A 177 -1.45 -2.81 1.10
C TRP A 177 -0.21 -3.44 1.74
N SER A 178 0.66 -2.61 2.28
CA SER A 178 1.84 -3.04 3.04
C SER A 178 1.97 -2.27 4.36
N ILE A 179 2.70 -2.85 5.32
CA ILE A 179 3.03 -2.18 6.58
C ILE A 179 3.79 -0.86 6.32
N ALA A 180 4.61 -0.81 5.26
CA ALA A 180 5.34 0.41 4.88
C ALA A 180 4.42 1.60 4.59
N TYR A 181 3.22 1.38 4.05
CA TYR A 181 2.22 2.43 3.86
C TYR A 181 1.65 2.92 5.20
N SER A 182 1.36 2.01 6.14
CA SER A 182 0.91 2.37 7.50
C SER A 182 1.94 3.23 8.21
N VAL A 183 3.21 2.84 8.17
CA VAL A 183 4.34 3.60 8.76
C VAL A 183 4.46 4.98 8.14
N ARG A 184 4.37 5.06 6.80
CA ARG A 184 4.46 6.34 6.08
C ARG A 184 3.33 7.28 6.45
N LEU A 185 2.08 6.78 6.51
CA LEU A 185 0.93 7.55 6.96
C LEU A 185 1.11 8.01 8.42
N ALA A 186 1.58 7.13 9.30
CA ALA A 186 1.82 7.42 10.69
C ALA A 186 2.86 8.53 10.88
N ARG A 187 4.01 8.43 10.21
CA ARG A 187 5.05 9.48 10.25
C ARG A 187 4.54 10.81 9.70
N SER A 188 3.77 10.77 8.60
CA SER A 188 3.18 11.97 8.02
C SER A 188 2.13 12.60 8.95
N ALA A 189 1.32 11.79 9.64
CA ALA A 189 0.35 12.25 10.62
C ALA A 189 1.04 12.90 11.84
N LEU A 190 2.08 12.26 12.39
CA LEU A 190 2.89 12.80 13.49
C LEU A 190 3.55 14.14 13.13
N ALA A 191 4.07 14.25 11.91
CA ALA A 191 4.67 15.47 11.39
C ALA A 191 3.65 16.55 10.98
N ASN A 192 2.34 16.28 11.12
CA ASN A 192 1.23 17.13 10.62
C ASN A 192 1.35 17.46 9.12
N ARG A 193 1.82 16.47 8.32
CA ARG A 193 2.10 16.58 6.87
C ARG A 193 1.28 15.60 6.04
N LEU A 194 0.13 15.11 6.55
CA LEU A 194 -0.77 14.29 5.74
C LEU A 194 -1.22 15.10 4.53
N LEU A 195 -1.14 14.46 3.35
CA LEU A 195 -1.58 15.08 2.11
C LEU A 195 -3.12 15.14 2.08
N PRO A 196 -3.71 16.30 1.77
CA PRO A 196 -5.12 16.40 1.44
C PRO A 196 -5.43 15.61 0.15
N LEU A 197 -6.66 15.07 0.05
CA LEU A 197 -7.05 14.24 -1.10
C LEU A 197 -6.97 15.02 -2.43
N HIS A 198 -7.41 16.29 -2.43
CA HIS A 198 -7.34 17.15 -3.62
C HIS A 198 -5.88 17.40 -4.09
N SER A 199 -4.88 17.28 -3.23
CA SER A 199 -3.48 17.47 -3.64
C SER A 199 -2.90 16.26 -4.34
N VAL A 200 -3.56 15.09 -4.26
CA VAL A 200 -3.17 13.87 -4.98
C VAL A 200 -3.27 14.03 -6.49
N GLU A 201 -4.07 14.98 -6.99
CA GLU A 201 -4.14 15.31 -8.41
C GLU A 201 -2.77 15.61 -9.04
N ARG A 202 -1.82 16.07 -8.25
CA ARG A 202 -0.46 16.38 -8.67
C ARG A 202 0.55 15.26 -8.46
N VAL A 203 0.10 14.03 -8.15
CA VAL A 203 0.98 12.90 -7.77
C VAL A 203 2.09 12.60 -8.80
N LEU A 204 1.80 12.82 -10.08
CA LEU A 204 2.80 12.62 -11.15
C LEU A 204 3.93 13.65 -11.15
N SER A 205 3.74 14.81 -10.51
CA SER A 205 4.80 15.81 -10.32
C SER A 205 5.57 15.63 -9.01
N PHE A 206 5.19 14.64 -8.20
CA PHE A 206 5.81 14.38 -6.91
C PHE A 206 7.11 13.61 -7.05
N GLU A 207 8.04 13.87 -6.14
CA GLU A 207 9.16 12.99 -5.93
C GLU A 207 8.68 11.62 -5.40
N ARG A 208 9.50 10.59 -5.55
CA ARG A 208 9.15 9.19 -5.22
C ARG A 208 8.53 9.01 -3.83
N GLU A 209 9.05 9.70 -2.81
CA GLU A 209 8.52 9.59 -1.44
C GLU A 209 7.15 10.23 -1.28
N GLN A 210 6.93 11.39 -1.92
CA GLN A 210 5.64 12.07 -1.91
C GLN A 210 4.60 11.29 -2.72
N ALA A 211 5.00 10.71 -3.86
CA ALA A 211 4.13 9.84 -4.64
C ALA A 211 3.67 8.63 -3.82
N ALA A 212 4.61 7.95 -3.13
CA ALA A 212 4.27 6.82 -2.28
C ALA A 212 3.38 7.20 -1.08
N LEU A 213 3.49 8.43 -0.54
CA LEU A 213 2.55 8.94 0.45
C LEU A 213 1.17 9.20 -0.17
N ALA A 214 1.09 9.75 -1.39
CA ALA A 214 -0.16 9.98 -2.09
C ALA A 214 -0.92 8.68 -2.34
N TYR A 215 -0.22 7.61 -2.77
CA TYR A 215 -0.81 6.27 -2.91
C TYR A 215 -1.33 5.72 -1.57
N ALA A 216 -0.53 5.84 -0.50
CA ALA A 216 -0.96 5.40 0.83
C ALA A 216 -2.20 6.15 1.32
N VAL A 217 -2.27 7.47 1.08
CA VAL A 217 -3.41 8.33 1.40
C VAL A 217 -4.64 7.92 0.60
N SER A 218 -4.51 7.68 -0.70
CA SER A 218 -5.59 7.26 -1.60
C SER A 218 -6.23 5.94 -1.15
N PHE A 219 -5.40 4.93 -0.93
CA PHE A 219 -5.87 3.64 -0.42
C PHE A 219 -6.55 3.78 0.95
N ALA A 220 -5.92 4.49 1.89
CA ALA A 220 -6.48 4.66 3.23
C ALA A 220 -7.82 5.41 3.20
N ALA A 221 -7.99 6.39 2.29
CA ALA A 221 -9.25 7.11 2.13
C ALA A 221 -10.37 6.19 1.59
N VAL A 222 -10.09 5.35 0.59
CA VAL A 222 -11.05 4.36 0.08
C VAL A 222 -11.41 3.33 1.15
N ARG A 223 -10.43 2.81 1.90
CA ARG A 223 -10.70 1.89 3.01
C ARG A 223 -11.51 2.52 4.13
N TRP A 224 -11.25 3.80 4.43
CA TRP A 224 -12.04 4.55 5.41
C TRP A 224 -13.47 4.78 4.92
N PHE A 225 -13.66 5.06 3.61
CA PHE A 225 -14.96 5.14 2.97
C PHE A 225 -15.74 3.83 3.15
N GLU A 226 -15.13 2.69 2.80
CA GLU A 226 -15.74 1.35 2.98
C GLU A 226 -16.15 1.11 4.45
N LYS A 227 -15.26 1.42 5.39
CA LYS A 227 -15.53 1.24 6.82
C LYS A 227 -16.70 2.10 7.32
N ARG A 228 -16.84 3.31 6.79
CA ARG A 228 -17.84 4.28 7.24
C ARG A 228 -19.20 4.07 6.58
N HIS A 229 -19.21 3.78 5.30
CA HIS A 229 -20.41 3.73 4.48
C HIS A 229 -20.80 2.31 4.04
N GLY A 230 -19.84 1.37 4.08
CA GLY A 230 -20.03 -0.01 3.66
C GLY A 230 -19.80 -0.25 2.16
N ASP A 231 -19.56 -1.52 1.81
CA ASP A 231 -19.24 -1.96 0.45
C ASP A 231 -20.38 -1.68 -0.55
N ARG A 232 -21.64 -1.77 -0.09
CA ARG A 232 -22.81 -1.46 -0.92
C ARG A 232 -22.86 -0.01 -1.37
N THR A 233 -22.45 0.91 -0.50
CA THR A 233 -22.37 2.35 -0.81
C THR A 233 -21.25 2.61 -1.80
N LEU A 234 -20.09 1.95 -1.67
CA LEU A 234 -19.02 2.03 -2.65
C LEU A 234 -19.47 1.51 -4.02
N ALA A 235 -20.14 0.36 -4.06
CA ALA A 235 -20.71 -0.17 -5.30
C ALA A 235 -21.75 0.78 -5.91
N LEU A 236 -22.59 1.44 -5.10
CA LEU A 236 -23.55 2.45 -5.58
C LEU A 236 -22.82 3.67 -6.17
N LEU A 237 -21.76 4.15 -5.51
CA LEU A 237 -20.93 5.25 -6.01
C LEU A 237 -20.36 4.88 -7.38
N LEU A 238 -19.68 3.72 -7.48
CA LEU A 238 -19.09 3.25 -8.73
C LEU A 238 -20.13 3.17 -9.87
N ARG A 239 -21.27 2.53 -9.63
CA ARG A 239 -22.35 2.44 -10.64
C ARG A 239 -22.90 3.81 -11.06
N SER A 240 -22.97 4.75 -10.12
CA SER A 240 -23.50 6.09 -10.38
C SER A 240 -22.60 6.90 -11.31
N LEU A 241 -21.29 6.58 -11.37
CA LEU A 241 -20.34 7.22 -12.29
C LEU A 241 -20.69 7.02 -13.78
N ALA A 242 -21.44 5.97 -14.10
CA ALA A 242 -21.91 5.74 -15.48
C ALA A 242 -22.83 6.83 -16.03
N SER A 243 -23.48 7.62 -15.16
CA SER A 243 -24.48 8.62 -15.56
C SER A 243 -24.32 9.97 -14.89
N HIS A 244 -23.46 10.09 -13.89
CA HIS A 244 -23.27 11.30 -13.09
C HIS A 244 -21.80 11.68 -13.02
N SER A 245 -21.48 12.94 -12.76
CA SER A 245 -20.15 13.37 -12.36
C SER A 245 -19.75 12.73 -11.02
N PHE A 246 -18.46 12.74 -10.70
CA PHE A 246 -17.99 12.16 -9.43
C PHE A 246 -18.70 12.78 -8.22
N ASP A 247 -18.81 14.12 -8.16
CA ASP A 247 -19.41 14.79 -7.02
C ASP A 247 -20.90 14.47 -6.88
N GLU A 248 -21.64 14.44 -8.01
CA GLU A 248 -23.05 14.03 -7.99
C GLU A 248 -23.23 12.58 -7.55
N ALA A 249 -22.39 11.67 -8.09
CA ALA A 249 -22.39 10.27 -7.71
C ALA A 249 -22.03 10.07 -6.22
N PHE A 250 -21.09 10.87 -5.71
CA PHE A 250 -20.67 10.85 -4.32
C PHE A 250 -21.79 11.28 -3.38
N VAL A 251 -22.43 12.42 -3.67
CA VAL A 251 -23.59 12.90 -2.89
C VAL A 251 -24.75 11.91 -2.94
N ARG A 252 -25.02 11.34 -4.12
CA ARG A 252 -26.07 10.33 -4.30
C ARG A 252 -25.82 9.08 -3.46
N ALA A 253 -24.57 8.63 -3.35
CA ALA A 253 -24.21 7.43 -2.61
C ALA A 253 -24.16 7.67 -1.09
N THR A 254 -23.62 8.80 -0.65
CA THR A 254 -23.31 9.05 0.76
C THR A 254 -24.24 10.02 1.47
N GLY A 255 -24.96 10.88 0.71
CA GLY A 255 -25.75 11.99 1.24
C GLY A 255 -24.92 13.22 1.65
N SER A 256 -23.60 13.22 1.41
CA SER A 256 -22.69 14.34 1.73
C SER A 256 -21.73 14.61 0.58
N ASP A 257 -21.16 15.82 0.55
CA ASP A 257 -20.20 16.22 -0.48
C ASP A 257 -18.79 15.65 -0.23
N SER A 258 -17.99 15.58 -1.29
CA SER A 258 -16.62 15.02 -1.27
C SER A 258 -15.66 15.85 -0.40
N GLU A 259 -15.87 17.17 -0.28
CA GLU A 259 -15.05 18.05 0.57
C GLU A 259 -15.31 17.79 2.06
N SER A 260 -16.57 17.58 2.46
CA SER A 260 -16.93 17.20 3.83
C SER A 260 -16.32 15.84 4.19
N PHE A 261 -16.36 14.89 3.27
CA PHE A 261 -15.69 13.63 3.41
C PHE A 261 -14.18 13.79 3.61
N GLU A 262 -13.50 14.61 2.79
CA GLU A 262 -12.06 14.86 2.94
C GLU A 262 -11.73 15.44 4.33
N ARG A 263 -12.51 16.42 4.79
CA ARG A 263 -12.31 17.04 6.12
C ARG A 263 -12.44 16.01 7.26
N GLU A 264 -13.46 15.14 7.18
CA GLU A 264 -13.68 14.09 8.18
C GLU A 264 -12.60 13.02 8.14
N TRP A 265 -12.22 12.59 6.92
CA TRP A 265 -11.14 11.63 6.73
C TRP A 265 -9.81 12.13 7.28
N LEU A 266 -9.41 13.36 6.95
CA LEU A 266 -8.17 13.96 7.46
C LEU A 266 -8.14 14.02 8.99
N ARG A 267 -9.27 14.39 9.60
CA ARG A 267 -9.40 14.42 11.07
C ARG A 267 -9.28 13.02 11.66
N SER A 268 -9.95 12.04 11.09
CA SER A 268 -9.89 10.64 11.50
C SER A 268 -8.49 10.05 11.32
N ALA A 269 -7.87 10.30 10.16
CA ALA A 269 -6.54 9.81 9.84
C ALA A 269 -5.46 10.37 10.80
N ARG A 270 -5.49 11.67 11.08
CA ARG A 270 -4.59 12.29 12.07
C ARG A 270 -4.68 11.60 13.43
N ASN A 271 -5.88 11.36 13.92
CA ASN A 271 -6.06 10.73 15.24
C ASN A 271 -5.65 9.25 15.25
N SER A 272 -6.00 8.50 14.21
CA SER A 272 -5.74 7.05 14.16
C SER A 272 -4.28 6.72 13.88
N TYR A 273 -3.65 7.42 12.93
CA TYR A 273 -2.28 7.10 12.52
C TYR A 273 -1.21 7.64 13.47
N VAL A 274 -1.50 8.69 14.26
CA VAL A 274 -0.59 9.13 15.34
C VAL A 274 -0.34 7.99 16.33
N LEU A 275 -1.37 7.26 16.73
CA LEU A 275 -1.21 6.13 17.66
C LEU A 275 -0.39 4.99 17.03
N VAL A 276 -0.61 4.69 15.74
CA VAL A 276 0.18 3.69 15.01
C VAL A 276 1.64 4.12 14.89
N GLY A 277 1.90 5.40 14.61
CA GLY A 277 3.26 5.94 14.51
C GLY A 277 4.04 5.88 15.81
N LEU A 278 3.39 6.15 16.94
CA LEU A 278 3.99 6.00 18.27
C LEU A 278 4.32 4.53 18.58
N ALA A 279 3.53 3.58 18.08
CA ALA A 279 3.78 2.15 18.29
C ALA A 279 4.90 1.60 17.40
N ASP A 280 5.17 2.20 16.24
CA ASP A 280 6.09 1.69 15.23
C ASP A 280 7.54 2.21 15.38
N ASP A 281 7.77 3.20 16.27
CA ASP A 281 9.11 3.67 16.59
C ASP A 281 9.88 2.56 17.34
N MET A 282 10.53 1.68 16.59
CA MET A 282 11.31 0.51 17.08
C MET A 282 12.32 0.91 18.16
N TRP A 283 12.83 2.14 18.15
CA TRP A 283 13.74 2.62 19.19
C TRP A 283 13.01 2.83 20.55
N ILE A 284 11.72 3.20 20.55
CA ILE A 284 10.92 3.29 21.77
C ILE A 284 10.81 1.90 22.40
N TRP A 285 10.54 0.87 21.63
CA TRP A 285 10.48 -0.51 22.11
C TRP A 285 11.85 -1.03 22.55
N SER A 286 12.93 -0.60 21.89
CA SER A 286 14.30 -0.96 22.28
C SER A 286 14.73 -0.36 23.62
N ILE A 287 14.08 0.71 24.09
CA ILE A 287 14.29 1.32 25.42
C ILE A 287 13.22 0.84 26.40
N LEU A 288 11.96 0.79 25.99
CA LEU A 288 10.83 0.47 26.87
C LEU A 288 10.89 -0.97 27.39
N ILE A 289 11.19 -1.95 26.52
CA ILE A 289 11.26 -3.37 26.90
C ILE A 289 12.41 -3.62 27.90
N PRO A 290 13.67 -3.21 27.63
CA PRO A 290 14.72 -3.32 28.61
C PRO A 290 14.44 -2.50 29.89
N GLY A 291 13.88 -1.29 29.77
CA GLY A 291 13.51 -0.45 30.91
C GLY A 291 12.50 -1.14 31.83
N LEU A 292 11.44 -1.72 31.29
CA LEU A 292 10.46 -2.52 32.05
C LEU A 292 11.09 -3.76 32.66
N PHE A 293 12.00 -4.42 31.95
CA PHE A 293 12.74 -5.59 32.46
C PHE A 293 13.61 -5.21 33.65
N PHE A 294 14.41 -4.15 33.55
CA PHE A 294 15.23 -3.67 34.66
C PHE A 294 14.39 -3.15 35.84
N LEU A 295 13.25 -2.52 35.57
CA LEU A 295 12.31 -2.11 36.64
C LEU A 295 11.77 -3.34 37.36
N ALA A 296 11.36 -4.38 36.66
CA ALA A 296 10.88 -5.63 37.23
C ALA A 296 11.97 -6.33 38.09
N LEU A 297 13.21 -6.35 37.58
CA LEU A 297 14.36 -6.86 38.33
C LEU A 297 14.63 -6.02 39.59
N GLY A 298 14.56 -4.73 39.49
CA GLY A 298 14.73 -3.80 40.64
C GLY A 298 13.67 -4.01 41.72
N VAL A 299 12.40 -4.14 41.32
CA VAL A 299 11.28 -4.44 42.23
C VAL A 299 11.46 -5.81 42.86
N ARG A 300 11.84 -6.84 42.07
CA ARG A 300 12.12 -8.19 42.61
C ARG A 300 13.28 -8.19 43.60
N TRP A 301 14.39 -7.49 43.28
CA TRP A 301 15.55 -7.37 44.15
C TRP A 301 15.21 -6.64 45.48
N TRP A 302 14.42 -5.53 45.40
CA TRP A 302 13.95 -4.79 46.56
C TRP A 302 13.06 -5.64 47.48
N ARG A 303 12.12 -6.40 46.89
CA ARG A 303 11.28 -7.36 47.63
C ARG A 303 12.13 -8.44 48.32
N ASN A 304 13.09 -9.03 47.60
CA ASN A 304 14.01 -10.06 48.16
C ASN A 304 14.85 -9.50 49.31
N ARG A 305 15.36 -8.27 49.19
CA ARG A 305 16.10 -7.62 50.29
C ARG A 305 15.25 -7.43 51.54
N ARG A 306 13.96 -7.04 51.38
CA ARG A 306 13.04 -6.91 52.50
C ARG A 306 12.73 -8.25 53.16
N THR A 307 12.59 -9.32 52.36
CA THR A 307 12.36 -10.67 52.89
C THR A 307 13.58 -11.19 53.63
N LEU A 308 14.78 -11.02 53.10
CA LEU A 308 16.04 -11.41 53.76
C LEU A 308 16.29 -10.60 55.03
N ALA A 309 15.92 -9.32 55.07
CA ALA A 309 16.04 -8.51 56.28
C ALA A 309 15.06 -8.95 57.37
N ARG A 310 13.87 -9.45 57.02
CA ARG A 310 12.92 -10.04 57.98
C ARG A 310 13.47 -11.35 58.57
N TRP A 311 13.94 -12.27 57.73
CA TRP A 311 14.51 -13.52 58.20
C TRP A 311 15.74 -13.33 59.10
N LYS A 312 16.64 -12.39 58.75
CA LYS A 312 17.78 -12.05 59.62
C LYS A 312 17.35 -11.46 60.95
N LYS A 313 16.20 -10.79 61.01
CA LYS A 313 15.66 -10.31 62.30
C LYS A 313 15.04 -11.45 63.11
N GLU A 314 14.29 -12.35 62.47
CA GLU A 314 13.69 -13.52 63.06
C GLU A 314 14.77 -14.47 63.63
N ASP A 315 15.87 -14.72 62.85
CA ASP A 315 17.00 -15.52 63.32
C ASP A 315 17.73 -14.89 64.51
N ARG A 316 17.81 -13.56 64.57
CA ARG A 316 18.43 -12.85 65.71
C ARG A 316 17.56 -12.89 66.92
N ASP A 317 16.24 -12.78 66.72
CA ASP A 317 15.30 -12.79 67.88
C ASP A 317 15.14 -14.25 68.41
N SER A 318 15.31 -15.28 67.61
CA SER A 318 15.29 -16.70 68.03
C SER A 318 16.59 -17.13 68.74
N SER A 319 17.76 -16.57 68.37
CA SER A 319 19.03 -16.90 68.97
C SER A 319 19.28 -16.14 70.29
N GLY A 320 18.45 -15.15 70.65
CA GLY A 320 18.50 -14.42 71.90
C GLY A 320 17.69 -15.04 73.07
N SER A 321 16.96 -16.13 72.82
CA SER A 321 16.10 -16.80 73.81
C SER A 321 16.67 -18.08 74.40
N ASP A 322 17.93 -18.45 74.08
CA ASP A 322 18.68 -19.51 74.83
C ASP A 322 19.34 -18.93 76.03
N GLU A 323 18.55 -18.74 77.10
CA GLU A 323 19.07 -18.55 78.45
C GLU A 323 19.65 -19.89 78.91
N PRO A 324 20.87 -19.92 79.51
CA PRO A 324 21.43 -21.15 80.08
C PRO A 324 20.60 -21.59 81.26
N LEU A 325 20.05 -22.80 81.21
CA LEU A 325 19.49 -23.49 82.41
C LEU A 325 20.59 -23.67 83.42
N ASP A 326 20.52 -22.91 84.54
CA ASP A 326 21.37 -23.10 85.74
C ASP A 326 21.15 -24.49 86.33
N GLU A 327 22.19 -25.33 86.21
CA GLU A 327 22.32 -26.61 86.88
C GLU A 327 22.57 -26.37 88.36
N HIS A 328 21.51 -26.27 89.17
CA HIS A 328 21.62 -26.42 90.60
C HIS A 328 21.70 -27.93 90.95
N VAL A 329 22.91 -28.46 91.03
CA VAL A 329 23.18 -29.68 91.73
C VAL A 329 23.15 -29.38 93.25
N SER A 330 22.13 -29.83 93.95
CA SER A 330 22.15 -29.96 95.38
C SER A 330 22.52 -31.36 95.78
N GLU A 331 23.76 -31.55 96.22
CA GLU A 331 24.15 -32.66 97.05
C GLU A 331 23.41 -32.50 98.38
N THR A 332 22.78 -33.58 98.85
CA THR A 332 22.74 -33.92 100.28
C THR A 332 22.20 -35.34 100.49
N TYR A 333 23.05 -36.18 101.08
CA TYR A 333 22.90 -37.42 101.88
C TYR A 333 22.11 -38.59 101.34
#